data_34068a1cf30f3e1d4bffb0c92e28b1b0
#
_entry.id   34068a1cf30f3e1d4bffb0c92e28b1b0
#
_cell.length_a   1.000
_cell.length_b   1.000
_cell.length_c   1.000
_cell.angle_alpha   90.00
_cell.angle_beta   90.00
_cell.angle_gamma   90.00
#
_symmetry.space_group_name_H-M   'P 1'
#
loop_
_entity.id
_entity.type
_entity.pdbx_description
1 polymer ?
#
loop_
_entity_poly.entity_id
_entity_poly.type
_entity_poly.pdbx_seq_one_letter_code
_entity_poly.pdbx_strand_id
1 'polypeptide(L)'
;MLYSPILSFLRFFPFFFWILLCGLSQFVNHFLLRNNFFFFYKIFFKGLVKIFGIKINLEGFPEKRNTLFISNHISYLDIIILGSVVNGRFVAKSEIQSWPFINKLCSLGRTIFVNRDDFVKVKGQLGEITDSLSKGFSVILFPEGTSSDGSRVLPFKTSLLGATEGEQTRNLNLQPISISYSKLDGIPIEIKFRPFFAWFGNMDLVSHAWKFMG
;
A
#
# COMPACT_ATOMS: atom_id res chain seq x y z
N MET A 1 3.38 4.64 -28.89
CA MET A 1 2.74 3.55 -28.12
C MET A 1 3.11 3.75 -26.66
N LEU A 2 2.14 3.78 -25.75
CA LEU A 2 2.41 3.94 -24.30
C LEU A 2 2.74 2.59 -23.61
N TYR A 3 2.86 1.52 -24.35
CA TYR A 3 3.07 0.18 -23.83
C TYR A 3 4.07 -0.59 -24.70
N SER A 4 5.09 -1.15 -24.06
CA SER A 4 6.09 -2.00 -24.70
C SER A 4 6.09 -3.41 -24.09
N PRO A 5 5.62 -4.44 -24.80
CA PRO A 5 5.67 -5.83 -24.33
C PRO A 5 7.09 -6.31 -24.01
N ILE A 6 8.07 -5.82 -24.76
CA ILE A 6 9.48 -6.16 -24.57
C ILE A 6 9.97 -5.62 -23.21
N LEU A 7 9.59 -4.39 -22.87
CA LEU A 7 9.97 -3.79 -21.59
C LEU A 7 9.28 -4.49 -20.41
N SER A 8 7.99 -4.87 -20.56
CA SER A 8 7.30 -5.69 -19.55
C SER A 8 8.07 -6.99 -19.30
N PHE A 9 8.45 -7.68 -20.37
CA PHE A 9 9.20 -8.92 -20.28
C PHE A 9 10.55 -8.72 -19.60
N LEU A 10 11.30 -7.69 -19.99
CA LEU A 10 12.61 -7.39 -19.37
C LEU A 10 12.49 -7.01 -17.89
N ARG A 11 11.46 -6.26 -17.49
CA ARG A 11 11.21 -5.87 -16.09
C ARG A 11 10.64 -7.01 -15.24
N PHE A 12 10.01 -7.99 -15.86
CA PHE A 12 9.47 -9.14 -15.14
C PHE A 12 10.57 -9.92 -14.38
N PHE A 13 11.75 -10.12 -14.98
CA PHE A 13 12.83 -10.85 -14.33
C PHE A 13 13.34 -10.15 -13.07
N PRO A 14 13.77 -8.88 -13.09
CA PRO A 14 14.20 -8.21 -11.87
C PRO A 14 13.06 -8.10 -10.84
N PHE A 15 11.81 -7.95 -11.26
CA PHE A 15 10.65 -7.96 -10.37
C PHE A 15 10.51 -9.33 -9.66
N PHE A 16 10.53 -10.42 -10.41
CA PHE A 16 10.41 -11.77 -9.86
C PHE A 16 11.56 -12.09 -8.89
N PHE A 17 12.80 -11.84 -9.32
CA PHE A 17 13.98 -12.09 -8.48
C PHE A 17 13.97 -11.21 -7.22
N TRP A 18 13.51 -9.97 -7.33
CA TRP A 18 13.41 -9.07 -6.20
C TRP A 18 12.40 -9.57 -5.16
N ILE A 19 11.23 -10.00 -5.60
CA ILE A 19 10.21 -10.59 -4.70
C ILE A 19 10.77 -11.84 -4.01
N LEU A 20 11.42 -12.72 -4.76
CA LEU A 20 11.99 -13.95 -4.21
C LEU A 20 13.08 -13.63 -3.17
N LEU A 21 14.03 -12.77 -3.51
CA LEU A 21 15.13 -12.38 -2.63
C LEU A 21 14.63 -11.72 -1.34
N CYS A 22 13.75 -10.74 -1.48
CA CYS A 22 13.19 -10.04 -0.33
C CYS A 22 12.25 -10.93 0.50
N GLY A 23 11.48 -11.80 -0.15
CA GLY A 23 10.62 -12.77 0.52
C GLY A 23 11.42 -13.76 1.36
N LEU A 24 12.51 -14.32 0.82
CA LEU A 24 13.42 -15.18 1.56
C LEU A 24 14.12 -14.43 2.70
N SER A 25 14.63 -13.22 2.43
CA SER A 25 15.27 -12.40 3.45
C SER A 25 14.31 -12.04 4.58
N GLN A 26 13.06 -11.70 4.27
CA GLN A 26 12.04 -11.40 5.26
C GLN A 26 11.62 -12.65 6.03
N PHE A 27 11.54 -13.80 5.38
CA PHE A 27 11.28 -15.08 6.04
C PHE A 27 12.37 -15.41 7.06
N VAL A 28 13.64 -15.30 6.67
CA VAL A 28 14.78 -15.48 7.57
C VAL A 28 14.74 -14.47 8.73
N ASN A 29 14.48 -13.19 8.43
CA ASN A 29 14.37 -12.14 9.44
C ASN A 29 13.22 -12.38 10.43
N HIS A 30 12.09 -12.89 9.96
CA HIS A 30 10.96 -13.23 10.82
C HIS A 30 11.31 -14.31 11.85
N PHE A 31 12.13 -15.30 11.47
CA PHE A 31 12.56 -16.37 12.36
C PHE A 31 13.75 -16.00 13.25
N LEU A 32 14.72 -15.21 12.74
CA LEU A 32 16.01 -15.01 13.42
C LEU A 32 16.17 -13.62 14.06
N LEU A 33 15.62 -12.56 13.44
CA LEU A 33 16.02 -11.18 13.77
C LEU A 33 14.88 -10.25 14.19
N ARG A 34 13.81 -10.71 14.71
CA ARG A 34 12.56 -10.02 15.15
C ARG A 34 12.53 -8.48 15.25
N ASN A 35 13.69 -7.78 15.26
CA ASN A 35 13.80 -6.36 15.62
C ASN A 35 13.88 -5.36 14.45
N ASN A 36 14.13 -5.79 13.20
CA ASN A 36 14.34 -4.88 12.05
C ASN A 36 13.28 -5.02 10.96
N PHE A 37 12.03 -5.24 11.34
CA PHE A 37 10.92 -5.45 10.42
C PHE A 37 10.82 -4.35 9.35
N PHE A 38 10.84 -3.07 9.72
CA PHE A 38 10.68 -1.98 8.76
C PHE A 38 11.88 -1.73 7.85
N PHE A 39 13.08 -2.18 8.23
CA PHE A 39 14.25 -2.03 7.37
C PHE A 39 14.11 -2.84 6.08
N PHE A 40 13.83 -4.13 6.18
CA PHE A 40 13.63 -5.01 5.02
C PHE A 40 12.38 -4.64 4.22
N TYR A 41 11.30 -4.27 4.90
CA TYR A 41 10.06 -3.82 4.31
C TYR A 41 10.28 -2.59 3.40
N LYS A 42 10.99 -1.58 3.91
CA LYS A 42 11.30 -0.36 3.15
C LYS A 42 12.22 -0.63 1.95
N ILE A 43 13.20 -1.53 2.12
CA ILE A 43 14.08 -1.98 1.03
C ILE A 43 13.26 -2.65 -0.08
N PHE A 44 12.33 -3.53 0.29
CA PHE A 44 11.42 -4.19 -0.65
C PHE A 44 10.68 -3.20 -1.53
N PHE A 45 9.99 -2.24 -0.92
CA PHE A 45 9.21 -1.26 -1.67
C PHE A 45 10.09 -0.28 -2.48
N LYS A 46 11.23 0.14 -1.96
CA LYS A 46 12.18 0.97 -2.72
C LYS A 46 12.72 0.24 -3.96
N GLY A 47 12.95 -1.06 -3.85
CA GLY A 47 13.34 -1.88 -5.00
C GLY A 47 12.23 -1.94 -6.06
N LEU A 48 10.96 -2.13 -5.65
CA LEU A 48 9.82 -2.10 -6.57
C LEU A 48 9.66 -0.74 -7.25
N VAL A 49 9.77 0.36 -6.50
CA VAL A 49 9.75 1.73 -7.04
C VAL A 49 10.81 1.89 -8.14
N LYS A 50 12.03 1.38 -7.90
CA LYS A 50 13.13 1.43 -8.89
C LYS A 50 12.87 0.54 -10.11
N ILE A 51 12.39 -0.69 -9.91
CA ILE A 51 12.10 -1.63 -11.00
C ILE A 51 11.00 -1.09 -11.91
N PHE A 52 9.96 -0.50 -11.31
CA PHE A 52 8.85 0.10 -12.07
C PHE A 52 9.18 1.48 -12.66
N GLY A 53 10.35 2.05 -12.34
CA GLY A 53 10.74 3.36 -12.84
C GLY A 53 9.93 4.51 -12.25
N ILE A 54 9.30 4.30 -11.07
CA ILE A 54 8.50 5.32 -10.41
C ILE A 54 9.42 6.39 -9.81
N LYS A 55 9.17 7.66 -10.16
CA LYS A 55 9.84 8.82 -9.57
C LYS A 55 8.89 9.47 -8.55
N ILE A 56 9.30 9.51 -7.30
CA ILE A 56 8.50 10.08 -6.21
C ILE A 56 9.00 11.49 -5.93
N ASN A 57 8.11 12.48 -6.04
CA ASN A 57 8.32 13.81 -5.49
C ASN A 57 7.60 13.88 -4.15
N LEU A 58 8.36 13.98 -3.06
CA LEU A 58 7.84 14.01 -1.70
C LEU A 58 7.83 15.46 -1.19
N GLU A 59 6.65 15.95 -0.86
CA GLU A 59 6.47 17.22 -0.19
C GLU A 59 6.08 16.99 1.27
N GLY A 60 6.75 17.65 2.20
CA GLY A 60 6.60 17.46 3.64
C GLY A 60 7.42 16.28 4.17
N PHE A 61 7.16 15.94 5.44
CA PHE A 61 7.91 14.92 6.16
C PHE A 61 6.94 13.94 6.83
N PRO A 62 7.09 12.62 6.60
CA PRO A 62 6.28 11.64 7.28
C PRO A 62 6.69 11.51 8.75
N GLU A 63 5.69 11.43 9.62
CA GLU A 63 5.87 11.12 11.03
C GLU A 63 6.53 9.75 11.22
N LYS A 64 7.29 9.60 12.28
CA LYS A 64 8.16 8.42 12.45
C LYS A 64 7.48 7.26 13.17
N ARG A 65 6.59 7.53 14.12
CA ARG A 65 5.98 6.53 15.00
C ARG A 65 4.58 6.92 15.42
N ASN A 66 3.82 5.93 15.85
CA ASN A 66 2.49 6.09 16.44
C ASN A 66 1.58 7.01 15.62
N THR A 67 1.51 6.74 14.33
CA THR A 67 0.81 7.59 13.38
C THR A 67 -0.20 6.78 12.60
N LEU A 68 -1.43 7.28 12.53
CA LEU A 68 -2.38 6.86 11.53
C LEU A 68 -2.22 7.73 10.29
N PHE A 69 -1.63 7.16 9.25
CA PHE A 69 -1.57 7.77 7.92
C PHE A 69 -2.87 7.51 7.18
N ILE A 70 -3.50 8.59 6.72
CA ILE A 70 -4.76 8.54 5.96
C ILE A 70 -4.46 9.02 4.55
N SER A 71 -4.67 8.15 3.55
CA SER A 71 -4.39 8.48 2.16
C SER A 71 -5.58 8.23 1.25
N ASN A 72 -5.71 9.02 0.19
CA ASN A 72 -6.55 8.68 -0.95
C ASN A 72 -5.99 7.43 -1.66
N HIS A 73 -6.83 6.75 -2.45
CA HIS A 73 -6.49 5.48 -3.07
C HIS A 73 -6.85 5.46 -4.57
N ILE A 74 -5.82 5.29 -5.39
CA ILE A 74 -5.96 5.30 -6.86
C ILE A 74 -5.58 3.93 -7.44
N SER A 75 -4.58 3.26 -6.84
CA SER A 75 -4.00 2.04 -7.40
C SER A 75 -3.29 1.20 -6.34
N TYR A 76 -3.03 -0.08 -6.64
CA TYR A 76 -2.08 -0.90 -5.87
C TYR A 76 -0.67 -0.28 -5.84
N LEU A 77 -0.36 0.59 -6.80
CA LEU A 77 0.91 1.33 -6.83
C LEU A 77 1.06 2.27 -5.62
N ASP A 78 -0.04 2.76 -5.06
CA ASP A 78 -0.03 3.59 -3.84
C ASP A 78 0.60 2.83 -2.67
N ILE A 79 0.37 1.50 -2.60
CA ILE A 79 0.97 0.62 -1.59
C ILE A 79 2.49 0.60 -1.77
N ILE A 80 2.95 0.49 -3.02
CA ILE A 80 4.39 0.46 -3.34
C ILE A 80 5.04 1.81 -3.00
N ILE A 81 4.39 2.90 -3.37
CA ILE A 81 4.87 4.27 -3.13
C ILE A 81 4.91 4.54 -1.63
N LEU A 82 3.80 4.37 -0.90
CA LEU A 82 3.73 4.63 0.53
C LEU A 82 4.67 3.71 1.32
N GLY A 83 4.73 2.42 1.00
CA GLY A 83 5.64 1.49 1.66
C GLY A 83 7.12 1.85 1.49
N SER A 84 7.48 2.58 0.42
CA SER A 84 8.85 3.08 0.20
C SER A 84 9.17 4.34 1.02
N VAL A 85 8.15 5.13 1.37
CA VAL A 85 8.28 6.45 2.01
C VAL A 85 8.02 6.38 3.50
N VAL A 86 6.90 5.78 3.90
CA VAL A 86 6.47 5.73 5.31
C VAL A 86 6.67 4.35 5.94
N ASN A 87 6.83 4.31 7.25
CA ASN A 87 6.89 3.07 8.01
C ASN A 87 5.52 2.83 8.65
N GLY A 88 4.77 1.84 8.17
CA GLY A 88 3.46 1.54 8.71
C GLY A 88 2.92 0.20 8.22
N ARG A 89 1.92 -0.33 8.92
CA ARG A 89 1.19 -1.53 8.54
C ARG A 89 0.01 -1.11 7.66
N PHE A 90 -0.13 -1.71 6.50
CA PHE A 90 -1.29 -1.45 5.65
C PHE A 90 -2.55 -2.11 6.21
N VAL A 91 -3.69 -1.45 5.99
CA VAL A 91 -5.01 -2.03 6.20
C VAL A 91 -5.56 -2.47 4.84
N ALA A 92 -5.89 -3.75 4.71
CA ALA A 92 -6.39 -4.34 3.49
C ALA A 92 -7.74 -5.03 3.70
N LYS A 93 -8.48 -5.28 2.61
CA LYS A 93 -9.71 -6.08 2.65
C LYS A 93 -9.42 -7.53 2.99
N SER A 94 -10.29 -8.17 3.77
CA SER A 94 -10.18 -9.59 4.15
C SER A 94 -10.17 -10.54 2.94
N GLU A 95 -10.82 -10.18 1.82
CA GLU A 95 -10.85 -11.00 0.60
C GLU A 95 -9.45 -11.22 0.01
N ILE A 96 -8.51 -10.29 0.25
CA ILE A 96 -7.12 -10.41 -0.22
C ILE A 96 -6.42 -11.61 0.46
N GLN A 97 -6.90 -12.07 1.62
CA GLN A 97 -6.39 -13.29 2.26
C GLN A 97 -6.57 -14.55 1.40
N SER A 98 -7.57 -14.57 0.53
CA SER A 98 -7.80 -15.68 -0.39
C SER A 98 -6.94 -15.64 -1.66
N TRP A 99 -6.23 -14.51 -1.91
CA TRP A 99 -5.42 -14.37 -3.11
C TRP A 99 -4.08 -15.09 -2.96
N PRO A 100 -3.80 -16.08 -3.82
CA PRO A 100 -2.55 -16.82 -3.74
C PRO A 100 -1.36 -15.87 -3.91
N PHE A 101 -0.26 -16.15 -3.23
CA PHE A 101 0.97 -15.35 -3.16
C PHE A 101 0.80 -13.96 -2.51
N ILE A 102 -0.22 -13.18 -2.85
CA ILE A 102 -0.48 -11.85 -2.29
C ILE A 102 -0.73 -11.94 -0.78
N ASN A 103 -1.50 -12.94 -0.33
CA ASN A 103 -1.75 -13.17 1.10
C ASN A 103 -0.45 -13.39 1.89
N LYS A 104 0.52 -14.12 1.30
CA LYS A 104 1.83 -14.36 1.94
C LYS A 104 2.66 -13.07 2.04
N LEU A 105 2.66 -12.26 0.97
CA LEU A 105 3.33 -10.96 0.99
C LEU A 105 2.70 -10.02 2.02
N CYS A 106 1.37 -9.99 2.09
CA CYS A 106 0.63 -9.22 3.09
C CYS A 106 0.96 -9.69 4.52
N SER A 107 1.02 -11.00 4.75
CA SER A 107 1.39 -11.58 6.06
C SER A 107 2.82 -11.23 6.45
N LEU A 108 3.78 -11.32 5.54
CA LEU A 108 5.16 -10.88 5.76
C LEU A 108 5.22 -9.37 6.04
N GLY A 109 4.35 -8.58 5.41
CA GLY A 109 4.17 -7.15 5.63
C GLY A 109 3.39 -6.83 6.91
N ARG A 110 2.93 -7.82 7.69
CA ARG A 110 2.07 -7.64 8.87
C ARG A 110 0.84 -6.76 8.57
N THR A 111 0.27 -6.94 7.39
CA THR A 111 -0.95 -6.25 6.95
C THR A 111 -2.11 -6.59 7.89
N ILE A 112 -2.89 -5.59 8.26
CA ILE A 112 -4.10 -5.75 9.06
C ILE A 112 -5.26 -5.98 8.07
N PHE A 113 -5.98 -7.09 8.22
CA PHE A 113 -7.10 -7.41 7.34
C PHE A 113 -8.41 -7.01 7.97
N VAL A 114 -9.25 -6.30 7.23
CA VAL A 114 -10.54 -5.79 7.68
C VAL A 114 -11.66 -6.28 6.77
N ASN A 115 -12.67 -6.93 7.37
CA ASN A 115 -13.91 -7.22 6.69
C ASN A 115 -14.84 -5.99 6.80
N ARG A 116 -15.08 -5.34 5.68
CA ARG A 116 -15.82 -4.05 5.63
C ARG A 116 -17.31 -4.21 5.48
N ASP A 117 -17.78 -5.43 5.22
CA ASP A 117 -19.17 -5.73 4.90
C ASP A 117 -19.94 -6.23 6.14
N ASP A 118 -19.25 -6.55 7.23
CA ASP A 118 -19.83 -7.04 8.47
C ASP A 118 -19.57 -6.06 9.62
N PHE A 119 -20.60 -5.31 10.02
CA PHE A 119 -20.52 -4.29 11.08
C PHE A 119 -20.07 -4.84 12.44
N VAL A 120 -20.42 -6.09 12.76
CA VAL A 120 -20.02 -6.73 14.01
C VAL A 120 -18.56 -7.09 14.01
N LYS A 121 -18.05 -7.58 12.87
CA LYS A 121 -16.65 -7.90 12.68
C LYS A 121 -15.79 -6.64 12.57
N VAL A 122 -16.30 -5.54 12.01
CA VAL A 122 -15.61 -4.24 11.96
C VAL A 122 -15.18 -3.79 13.36
N LYS A 123 -16.02 -3.91 14.39
CA LYS A 123 -15.63 -3.55 15.77
C LYS A 123 -14.44 -4.36 16.30
N GLY A 124 -14.41 -5.67 16.05
CA GLY A 124 -13.26 -6.52 16.44
C GLY A 124 -11.98 -6.18 15.67
N GLN A 125 -12.10 -5.83 14.40
CA GLN A 125 -10.98 -5.54 13.50
C GLN A 125 -10.43 -4.10 13.68
N LEU A 126 -11.28 -3.15 14.10
CA LEU A 126 -10.82 -1.87 14.63
C LEU A 126 -9.92 -2.07 15.86
N GLY A 127 -10.18 -3.11 16.66
CA GLY A 127 -9.31 -3.52 17.75
C GLY A 127 -7.89 -3.86 17.32
N GLU A 128 -7.69 -4.49 16.16
CA GLU A 128 -6.35 -4.78 15.64
C GLU A 128 -5.60 -3.51 15.20
N ILE A 129 -6.31 -2.54 14.62
CA ILE A 129 -5.75 -1.23 14.27
C ILE A 129 -5.37 -0.49 15.55
N THR A 130 -6.29 -0.41 16.52
CA THR A 130 -6.08 0.24 17.82
C THR A 130 -4.93 -0.42 18.59
N ASP A 131 -4.87 -1.76 18.61
CA ASP A 131 -3.80 -2.51 19.26
C ASP A 131 -2.43 -2.24 18.58
N SER A 132 -2.40 -2.16 17.25
CA SER A 132 -1.18 -1.80 16.53
C SER A 132 -0.70 -0.39 16.90
N LEU A 133 -1.61 0.57 16.94
CA LEU A 133 -1.33 1.96 17.28
C LEU A 133 -0.91 2.09 18.76
N SER A 134 -1.59 1.43 19.69
CA SER A 134 -1.25 1.45 21.12
C SER A 134 0.13 0.85 21.42
N LYS A 135 0.57 -0.12 20.59
CA LYS A 135 1.93 -0.68 20.63
C LYS A 135 2.99 0.20 19.96
N GLY A 136 2.64 1.41 19.51
CA GLY A 136 3.54 2.38 18.89
C GLY A 136 3.86 2.10 17.43
N PHE A 137 3.14 1.18 16.77
CA PHE A 137 3.25 0.98 15.32
C PHE A 137 2.40 2.00 14.60
N SER A 138 2.89 2.49 13.47
CA SER A 138 2.08 3.30 12.56
C SER A 138 1.23 2.42 11.65
N VAL A 139 0.10 2.95 11.22
CA VAL A 139 -0.85 2.27 10.33
C VAL A 139 -1.13 3.14 9.11
N ILE A 140 -1.26 2.54 7.93
CA ILE A 140 -1.60 3.21 6.69
C ILE A 140 -2.99 2.75 6.27
N LEU A 141 -3.91 3.70 6.20
CA LEU A 141 -5.32 3.48 5.93
C LEU A 141 -5.75 4.22 4.66
N PHE A 142 -6.47 3.51 3.79
CA PHE A 142 -7.21 4.10 2.68
C PHE A 142 -8.71 4.13 3.04
N PRO A 143 -9.20 5.24 3.62
CA PRO A 143 -10.57 5.27 4.16
C PRO A 143 -11.66 5.26 3.08
N GLU A 144 -11.32 5.51 1.82
CA GLU A 144 -12.21 5.32 0.67
C GLU A 144 -12.71 3.86 0.56
N GLY A 145 -11.91 2.93 1.06
CA GLY A 145 -12.27 1.51 1.07
C GLY A 145 -12.15 0.81 -0.29
N THR A 146 -11.91 1.54 -1.35
CA THR A 146 -11.64 1.05 -2.71
C THR A 146 -10.77 2.05 -3.44
N SER A 147 -10.08 1.61 -4.48
CA SER A 147 -9.37 2.52 -5.38
C SER A 147 -10.32 3.19 -6.38
N SER A 148 -9.94 4.36 -6.87
CA SER A 148 -10.69 5.19 -7.81
C SER A 148 -9.88 5.45 -9.08
N ASP A 149 -10.48 6.12 -10.06
CA ASP A 149 -9.80 6.58 -11.27
C ASP A 149 -8.83 7.76 -11.03
N GLY A 150 -8.75 8.25 -9.79
CA GLY A 150 -7.93 9.38 -9.40
C GLY A 150 -8.46 10.75 -9.85
N SER A 151 -9.71 10.83 -10.37
CA SER A 151 -10.33 12.10 -10.73
C SER A 151 -10.79 12.88 -9.51
N ARG A 152 -11.13 12.17 -8.46
CA ARG A 152 -11.60 12.71 -7.17
C ARG A 152 -11.27 11.76 -6.04
N VAL A 153 -11.25 12.27 -4.82
CA VAL A 153 -11.23 11.47 -3.60
C VAL A 153 -12.66 10.98 -3.32
N LEU A 154 -12.83 9.69 -3.10
CA LEU A 154 -14.13 9.12 -2.76
C LEU A 154 -14.50 9.43 -1.30
N PRO A 155 -15.79 9.39 -0.93
CA PRO A 155 -16.21 9.58 0.44
C PRO A 155 -15.52 8.60 1.40
N PHE A 156 -15.02 9.11 2.52
CA PHE A 156 -14.37 8.30 3.53
C PHE A 156 -15.39 7.48 4.33
N LYS A 157 -15.10 6.22 4.52
CA LYS A 157 -15.87 5.33 5.41
C LYS A 157 -15.50 5.65 6.86
N THR A 158 -16.35 6.41 7.54
CA THR A 158 -16.14 6.86 8.92
C THR A 158 -15.95 5.71 9.91
N SER A 159 -16.59 4.55 9.65
CA SER A 159 -16.39 3.35 10.44
C SER A 159 -14.92 2.90 10.56
N LEU A 160 -14.10 3.16 9.53
CA LEU A 160 -12.66 2.83 9.56
C LEU A 160 -11.85 3.81 10.42
N LEU A 161 -12.36 5.01 10.64
CA LEU A 161 -11.73 6.04 11.47
C LEU A 161 -12.05 5.85 12.95
N GLY A 162 -13.05 5.05 13.29
CA GLY A 162 -13.41 4.74 14.69
C GLY A 162 -12.29 4.10 15.51
N ALA A 163 -11.24 3.56 14.85
CA ALA A 163 -10.04 3.09 15.54
C ALA A 163 -9.24 4.20 16.24
N THR A 164 -9.54 5.47 15.94
CA THR A 164 -8.92 6.63 16.60
C THR A 164 -9.69 7.11 17.83
N GLU A 165 -10.90 6.58 18.06
CA GLU A 165 -11.75 6.94 19.17
C GLU A 165 -11.41 6.07 20.39
N GLY A 166 -10.86 6.67 21.44
CA GLY A 166 -10.60 5.97 22.70
C GLY A 166 -9.40 6.49 23.45
N GLU A 167 -9.33 6.14 24.74
CA GLU A 167 -8.22 6.59 25.61
C GLU A 167 -6.86 6.04 25.16
N GLN A 168 -6.84 4.84 24.60
CA GLN A 168 -5.63 4.16 24.12
C GLN A 168 -4.96 4.86 22.92
N THR A 169 -5.70 5.72 22.23
CA THR A 169 -5.25 6.45 21.03
C THR A 169 -5.12 7.96 21.23
N ARG A 170 -5.23 8.45 22.49
CA ARG A 170 -5.14 9.90 22.79
C ARG A 170 -3.85 10.57 22.32
N ASN A 171 -2.73 9.84 22.27
CA ASN A 171 -1.42 10.34 21.83
C ASN A 171 -1.08 9.91 20.40
N LEU A 172 -2.09 9.61 19.61
CA LEU A 172 -1.92 9.20 18.23
C LEU A 172 -1.68 10.43 17.33
N ASN A 173 -0.67 10.36 16.49
CA ASN A 173 -0.51 11.30 15.40
C ASN A 173 -1.44 10.91 14.25
N LEU A 174 -2.20 11.85 13.74
CA LEU A 174 -3.00 11.70 12.54
C LEU A 174 -2.33 12.50 11.41
N GLN A 175 -1.88 11.81 10.36
CA GLN A 175 -1.23 12.47 9.24
C GLN A 175 -1.93 12.14 7.92
N PRO A 176 -2.60 13.12 7.29
CA PRO A 176 -3.12 12.96 5.94
C PRO A 176 -1.99 12.92 4.92
N ILE A 177 -2.15 12.08 3.90
CA ILE A 177 -1.26 11.98 2.74
C ILE A 177 -2.11 12.09 1.48
N SER A 178 -1.68 12.92 0.55
CA SER A 178 -2.27 13.00 -0.80
C SER A 178 -1.33 12.37 -1.81
N ILE A 179 -1.82 11.40 -2.57
CA ILE A 179 -1.11 10.79 -3.69
C ILE A 179 -1.72 11.31 -4.98
N SER A 180 -0.87 11.77 -5.89
CA SER A 180 -1.27 12.08 -7.25
C SER A 180 -0.23 11.60 -8.25
N TYR A 181 -0.71 11.10 -9.38
CA TYR A 181 0.13 10.72 -10.51
C TYR A 181 0.15 11.88 -11.50
N SER A 182 1.28 12.55 -11.61
CA SER A 182 1.36 13.82 -12.34
C SER A 182 2.00 13.70 -13.72
N LYS A 183 2.88 12.71 -13.92
CA LYS A 183 3.64 12.54 -15.16
C LYS A 183 3.77 11.08 -15.54
N LEU A 184 3.71 10.80 -16.83
CA LEU A 184 4.08 9.53 -17.45
C LEU A 184 5.24 9.80 -18.42
N ASP A 185 6.39 9.13 -18.20
CA ASP A 185 7.63 9.33 -18.96
C ASP A 185 8.07 10.82 -19.07
N GLY A 186 7.84 11.57 -17.98
CA GLY A 186 8.18 12.99 -17.91
C GLY A 186 7.13 13.93 -18.49
N ILE A 187 6.10 13.43 -19.16
CA ILE A 187 5.00 14.20 -19.78
C ILE A 187 3.85 14.33 -18.79
N PRO A 188 3.25 15.51 -18.60
CA PRO A 188 2.06 15.68 -17.78
C PRO A 188 0.93 14.73 -18.20
N ILE A 189 0.26 14.10 -17.23
CA ILE A 189 -0.79 13.12 -17.51
C ILE A 189 -2.11 13.82 -17.83
N GLU A 190 -2.66 13.50 -19.00
CA GLU A 190 -4.04 13.81 -19.34
C GLU A 190 -5.02 12.77 -18.76
N ILE A 191 -6.28 13.14 -18.58
CA ILE A 191 -7.33 12.29 -18.02
C ILE A 191 -7.43 10.93 -18.76
N LYS A 192 -7.29 10.94 -20.09
CA LYS A 192 -7.36 9.72 -20.92
C LYS A 192 -6.28 8.68 -20.62
N PHE A 193 -5.15 9.07 -19.99
CA PHE A 193 -4.05 8.18 -19.63
C PHE A 193 -4.10 7.68 -18.18
N ARG A 194 -5.05 8.14 -17.38
CA ARG A 194 -5.21 7.69 -15.99
C ARG A 194 -5.35 6.18 -15.84
N PRO A 195 -6.10 5.44 -16.70
CA PRO A 195 -6.21 3.99 -16.61
C PRO A 195 -4.89 3.24 -16.79
N PHE A 196 -3.80 3.93 -17.15
CA PHE A 196 -2.48 3.31 -17.26
C PHE A 196 -1.86 3.02 -15.87
N PHE A 197 -2.13 3.85 -14.88
CA PHE A 197 -1.65 3.67 -13.50
C PHE A 197 -2.78 3.49 -12.48
N ALA A 198 -3.97 4.04 -12.69
CA ALA A 198 -5.13 3.83 -11.83
C ALA A 198 -5.68 2.42 -12.02
N TRP A 199 -5.86 1.72 -10.90
CA TRP A 199 -6.45 0.38 -10.89
C TRP A 199 -7.71 0.41 -10.05
N PHE A 200 -8.88 0.26 -10.68
CA PHE A 200 -10.19 0.42 -10.04
C PHE A 200 -11.28 -0.43 -10.72
N GLY A 201 -12.40 -0.57 -10.05
CA GLY A 201 -13.53 -1.34 -10.58
C GLY A 201 -13.19 -2.81 -10.81
N ASN A 202 -13.51 -3.33 -11.98
CA ASN A 202 -13.33 -4.73 -12.36
C ASN A 202 -12.04 -4.98 -13.16
N MET A 203 -11.04 -4.09 -13.06
CA MET A 203 -9.78 -4.29 -13.77
C MET A 203 -9.04 -5.51 -13.22
N ASP A 204 -8.59 -6.39 -14.12
CA ASP A 204 -7.73 -7.51 -13.74
C ASP A 204 -6.34 -7.02 -13.32
N LEU A 205 -5.92 -7.41 -12.10
CA LEU A 205 -4.68 -6.95 -11.50
C LEU A 205 -3.45 -7.38 -12.30
N VAL A 206 -3.42 -8.64 -12.76
CA VAL A 206 -2.24 -9.20 -13.43
C VAL A 206 -2.03 -8.54 -14.78
N SER A 207 -3.09 -8.43 -15.56
CA SER A 207 -3.06 -7.77 -16.89
C SER A 207 -2.69 -6.29 -16.76
N HIS A 208 -3.22 -5.59 -15.74
CA HIS A 208 -2.89 -4.19 -15.50
C HIS A 208 -1.42 -4.02 -15.08
N ALA A 209 -0.94 -4.84 -14.12
CA ALA A 209 0.44 -4.80 -13.67
C ALA A 209 1.43 -5.12 -14.80
N TRP A 210 1.09 -6.08 -15.66
CA TRP A 210 1.88 -6.40 -16.85
C TRP A 210 2.01 -5.21 -17.79
N LYS A 211 0.89 -4.53 -18.10
CA LYS A 211 0.89 -3.33 -18.94
C LYS A 211 1.66 -2.18 -18.30
N PHE A 212 1.55 -2.02 -16.97
CA PHE A 212 2.28 -0.98 -16.26
C PHE A 212 3.80 -1.20 -16.24
N MET A 213 4.25 -2.45 -16.33
CA MET A 213 5.68 -2.77 -16.45
C MET A 213 6.27 -2.40 -17.83
N GLY A 214 5.49 -2.21 -18.86
CA GLY A 214 5.90 -1.86 -20.22
C GLY A 214 5.70 -0.43 -20.60
#